data_df3a5470268a7ada79d93203e1888f25
#
_entry.id   df3a5470268a7ada79d93203e1888f25
#
_cell.length_a   1.000
_cell.length_b   1.000
_cell.length_c   1.000
_cell.angle_alpha   90.00
_cell.angle_beta   90.00
_cell.angle_gamma   90.00
#
_symmetry.space_group_name_H-M   'P 1'
#
loop_
_entity.id
_entity.type
_entity.pdbx_description
1 polymer ?
#
loop_
_entity_poly.entity_id
_entity_poly.type
_entity_poly.pdbx_seq_one_letter_code
_entity_poly.pdbx_strand_id
1 'polypeptide(L)'
;VMNQGQSVDAFITLNTSERFNFSIAYKGLRSLGKYINQLASTGNFRFTTSYNTKKKRYFVNFHYTGQDIMNEENGGITTLDDFESGNTAYFERNRLEVYLTDARSFLKGKRVFLDHSFRVNSVKGDNNLYVSHQLNYENKYFEYNQPTVTSNVGGTTVYRFGESYKTSNINDQTRYNKTYNKVGLAYENSTLGKFNFFIDDFYSNYYYNQILILDNETVPASLNRRIDSYGGQYDYRKNKWTGKFLFSRSFTNQSLSNLDAKMQYELDDETLLSFQYQNMNKLPNDNYNLYQSSYVNYNWSNDFKNEKINNIEATAKTQWLDAALQISSIKDHLYFSNDATDPQQQIISPKQYDKAINYLSVKVSREFKWWKLALDNTILYQKVDQEDAILNVPQITTRNSLYYTDYFFKKALYIQ
;
A
#
# COMPACT_ATOMS: atom_id res chain seq x y z
N VAL A 1 -1.73 8.85 -34.08
CA VAL A 1 -0.36 8.68 -33.58
C VAL A 1 -0.49 8.05 -32.20
N MET A 2 -0.16 6.78 -32.07
CA MET A 2 -0.08 6.15 -30.74
C MET A 2 1.14 6.75 -30.05
N ASN A 3 0.91 7.65 -29.13
CA ASN A 3 1.98 8.23 -28.34
C ASN A 3 2.49 7.20 -27.35
N GLN A 4 3.50 6.45 -27.79
CA GLN A 4 4.64 5.94 -27.02
C GLN A 4 4.40 5.36 -25.61
N GLY A 5 3.19 4.92 -25.28
CA GLY A 5 2.93 4.08 -24.13
C GLY A 5 3.32 2.63 -24.47
N GLN A 6 4.06 1.97 -23.59
CA GLN A 6 4.41 0.56 -23.70
C GLN A 6 3.97 -0.15 -22.44
N SER A 7 3.28 -1.27 -22.59
CA SER A 7 2.92 -2.14 -21.48
C SER A 7 3.24 -3.58 -21.85
N VAL A 8 3.97 -4.24 -20.98
CA VAL A 8 4.27 -5.68 -21.10
C VAL A 8 3.75 -6.35 -19.84
N ASP A 9 2.97 -7.40 -20.00
CA ASP A 9 2.52 -8.26 -18.90
C ASP A 9 2.71 -9.72 -19.37
N ALA A 10 3.76 -10.37 -18.87
CA ALA A 10 4.13 -11.71 -19.20
C ALA A 10 4.09 -12.60 -17.96
N PHE A 11 3.40 -13.72 -18.05
CA PHE A 11 3.26 -14.67 -16.96
C PHE A 11 3.37 -16.11 -17.48
N ILE A 12 4.26 -16.87 -16.88
CA ILE A 12 4.43 -18.29 -17.13
C ILE A 12 4.31 -19.03 -15.81
N THR A 13 3.46 -20.04 -15.76
CA THR A 13 3.35 -20.94 -14.61
C THR A 13 3.40 -22.38 -15.06
N LEU A 14 4.14 -23.20 -14.35
CA LEU A 14 4.35 -24.60 -14.67
C LEU A 14 4.14 -25.48 -13.44
N ASN A 15 3.28 -26.46 -13.59
CA ASN A 15 3.10 -27.55 -12.64
C ASN A 15 3.93 -28.74 -13.15
N THR A 16 5.16 -28.88 -12.68
CA THR A 16 6.04 -30.00 -13.11
C THR A 16 5.66 -31.31 -12.43
N SER A 17 4.90 -31.23 -11.35
CA SER A 17 4.28 -32.36 -10.67
C SER A 17 3.13 -31.88 -9.78
N GLU A 18 2.34 -32.79 -9.23
CA GLU A 18 1.30 -32.49 -8.22
C GLU A 18 1.85 -31.80 -6.94
N ARG A 19 3.17 -31.78 -6.79
CA ARG A 19 3.86 -31.32 -5.58
C ARG A 19 4.73 -30.10 -5.79
N PHE A 20 5.02 -29.75 -7.02
CA PHE A 20 5.91 -28.64 -7.34
C PHE A 20 5.34 -27.77 -8.44
N ASN A 21 5.14 -26.51 -8.08
CA ASN A 21 4.75 -25.44 -9.00
C ASN A 21 5.78 -24.32 -8.94
N PHE A 22 6.05 -23.69 -10.06
CA PHE A 22 6.74 -22.41 -10.09
C PHE A 22 6.13 -21.47 -11.14
N SER A 23 6.33 -20.20 -10.95
CA SER A 23 5.94 -19.17 -11.91
C SER A 23 7.02 -18.10 -12.06
N ILE A 24 7.07 -17.52 -13.25
CA ILE A 24 7.86 -16.35 -13.58
C ILE A 24 6.90 -15.32 -14.16
N ALA A 25 6.96 -14.10 -13.66
CA ALA A 25 6.17 -13.00 -14.16
C ALA A 25 7.05 -11.76 -14.33
N TYR A 26 6.77 -11.02 -15.38
CA TYR A 26 7.32 -9.68 -15.60
C TYR A 26 6.20 -8.74 -16.02
N LYS A 27 6.11 -7.60 -15.34
CA LYS A 27 5.20 -6.53 -15.72
C LYS A 27 5.99 -5.23 -15.84
N GLY A 28 5.94 -4.65 -17.02
CA GLY A 28 6.56 -3.37 -17.32
C GLY A 28 5.54 -2.39 -17.88
N LEU A 29 5.68 -1.13 -17.52
CA LEU A 29 4.89 -0.02 -18.04
C LEU A 29 5.83 1.15 -18.32
N ARG A 30 5.66 1.79 -19.47
CA ARG A 30 6.25 3.08 -19.78
C ARG A 30 5.17 3.98 -20.35
N SER A 31 5.05 5.19 -19.81
CA SER A 31 4.10 6.20 -20.24
C SER A 31 4.78 7.57 -20.23
N LEU A 32 4.68 8.31 -21.31
CA LEU A 32 5.27 9.67 -21.40
C LEU A 32 4.46 10.72 -20.63
N GLY A 33 3.21 10.40 -20.27
CA GLY A 33 2.29 11.39 -19.72
C GLY A 33 1.79 12.37 -20.78
N LYS A 34 1.15 13.43 -20.33
CA LYS A 34 0.60 14.51 -21.19
C LYS A 34 1.32 15.85 -21.01
N TYR A 35 1.95 16.04 -19.87
CA TYR A 35 2.65 17.27 -19.50
C TYR A 35 4.16 17.12 -19.73
N ILE A 36 4.88 18.24 -19.70
CA ILE A 36 6.34 18.27 -19.70
C ILE A 36 6.84 17.51 -18.45
N ASN A 37 7.93 16.78 -18.59
CA ASN A 37 8.62 16.06 -17.50
C ASN A 37 7.66 15.16 -16.68
N GLN A 38 6.93 14.25 -17.37
CA GLN A 38 5.92 13.39 -16.76
C GLN A 38 6.09 11.91 -17.15
N LEU A 39 7.24 11.52 -17.67
CA LEU A 39 7.51 10.14 -18.01
C LEU A 39 7.48 9.26 -16.74
N ALA A 40 6.71 8.18 -16.80
CA ALA A 40 6.72 7.12 -15.80
C ALA A 40 7.22 5.82 -16.43
N SER A 41 8.12 5.12 -15.75
CA SER A 41 8.64 3.83 -16.17
C SER A 41 8.70 2.89 -14.97
N THR A 42 8.10 1.71 -15.10
CA THR A 42 8.11 0.70 -14.03
C THR A 42 8.49 -0.67 -14.57
N GLY A 43 9.29 -1.40 -13.82
CA GLY A 43 9.59 -2.80 -14.06
C GLY A 43 9.33 -3.62 -12.79
N ASN A 44 8.67 -4.74 -12.94
CA ASN A 44 8.41 -5.67 -11.84
C ASN A 44 8.66 -7.11 -12.31
N PHE A 45 9.69 -7.71 -11.76
CA PHE A 45 9.98 -9.13 -11.92
C PHE A 45 9.53 -9.90 -10.68
N ARG A 46 8.88 -11.04 -10.88
CA ARG A 46 8.46 -11.93 -9.80
C ARG A 46 8.73 -13.38 -10.17
N PHE A 47 9.39 -14.07 -9.27
CA PHE A 47 9.52 -15.52 -9.27
C PHE A 47 8.79 -16.08 -8.07
N THR A 48 7.97 -17.11 -8.25
CA THR A 48 7.28 -17.80 -7.16
C THR A 48 7.47 -19.30 -7.30
N THR A 49 7.49 -20.02 -6.18
CA THR A 49 7.44 -21.46 -6.17
C THR A 49 6.70 -21.98 -4.95
N SER A 50 6.00 -23.09 -5.12
CA SER A 50 5.43 -23.84 -4.02
C SER A 50 5.80 -25.32 -4.14
N TYR A 51 6.10 -25.94 -3.00
CA TYR A 51 6.46 -27.35 -2.94
C TYR A 51 5.84 -28.02 -1.72
N ASN A 52 5.42 -29.24 -1.88
CA ASN A 52 5.06 -30.11 -0.78
C ASN A 52 5.61 -31.53 -0.96
N THR A 53 5.92 -32.19 0.15
CA THR A 53 6.43 -33.57 0.14
C THR A 53 5.32 -34.58 -0.19
N LYS A 54 5.69 -35.78 -0.70
CA LYS A 54 4.76 -36.87 -1.04
C LYS A 54 3.78 -37.20 0.08
N LYS A 55 4.24 -37.19 1.33
CA LYS A 55 3.42 -37.47 2.52
C LYS A 55 2.69 -36.21 3.03
N LYS A 56 2.76 -35.08 2.31
CA LYS A 56 2.16 -33.80 2.71
C LYS A 56 2.50 -33.40 4.14
N ARG A 57 3.77 -33.63 4.57
CA ARG A 57 4.27 -33.23 5.88
C ARG A 57 5.01 -31.92 5.87
N TYR A 58 5.73 -31.62 4.80
CA TYR A 58 6.44 -30.36 4.62
C TYR A 58 5.83 -29.58 3.47
N PHE A 59 5.60 -28.30 3.72
CA PHE A 59 5.08 -27.32 2.74
C PHE A 59 6.01 -26.12 2.72
N VAL A 60 6.29 -25.60 1.56
CA VAL A 60 7.06 -24.37 1.38
C VAL A 60 6.50 -23.55 0.24
N ASN A 61 6.38 -22.24 0.49
CA ASN A 61 6.12 -21.22 -0.48
C ASN A 61 7.27 -20.22 -0.46
N PHE A 62 7.76 -19.88 -1.61
CA PHE A 62 8.84 -18.92 -1.78
C PHE A 62 8.48 -17.95 -2.87
N HIS A 63 8.81 -16.66 -2.68
CA HIS A 63 8.86 -15.73 -3.79
C HIS A 63 10.02 -14.75 -3.69
N TYR A 64 10.50 -14.35 -4.85
CA TYR A 64 11.41 -13.24 -5.05
C TYR A 64 10.72 -12.19 -5.92
N THR A 65 10.81 -10.92 -5.53
CA THR A 65 10.34 -9.78 -6.33
C THR A 65 11.45 -8.76 -6.45
N GLY A 66 11.71 -8.33 -7.69
CA GLY A 66 12.53 -7.16 -7.98
C GLY A 66 11.68 -6.11 -8.69
N GLN A 67 11.73 -4.88 -8.22
CA GLN A 67 10.93 -3.78 -8.75
C GLN A 67 11.77 -2.53 -8.87
N ASP A 68 11.56 -1.79 -9.94
CA ASP A 68 12.02 -0.43 -10.14
C ASP A 68 10.88 0.46 -10.61
N ILE A 69 10.84 1.68 -10.13
CA ILE A 69 9.87 2.71 -10.48
C ILE A 69 10.65 4.01 -10.68
N MET A 70 10.55 4.58 -11.86
CA MET A 70 11.10 5.87 -12.20
C MET A 70 10.00 6.79 -12.68
N ASN A 71 9.93 7.98 -12.11
CA ASN A 71 9.04 9.04 -12.56
C ASN A 71 9.86 10.31 -12.79
N GLU A 72 9.58 10.99 -13.89
CA GLU A 72 9.89 12.40 -14.05
C GLU A 72 8.92 13.21 -13.21
N GLU A 73 9.43 14.20 -12.50
CA GLU A 73 8.68 15.03 -11.55
C GLU A 73 8.60 16.45 -12.08
N ASN A 74 7.42 16.90 -12.46
CA ASN A 74 7.25 18.24 -13.04
C ASN A 74 6.87 19.35 -12.01
N GLY A 75 6.64 18.99 -10.75
CA GLY A 75 6.30 19.95 -9.69
C GLY A 75 4.93 20.65 -9.84
N GLY A 76 4.13 20.26 -10.83
CA GLY A 76 2.84 20.88 -11.16
C GLY A 76 2.94 21.95 -12.23
N ILE A 77 1.78 22.42 -12.73
CA ILE A 77 1.69 23.54 -13.67
C ILE A 77 1.93 24.88 -12.95
N THR A 78 2.55 25.83 -13.63
CA THR A 78 2.91 27.12 -13.04
C THR A 78 1.72 28.09 -12.98
N THR A 79 0.79 28.01 -13.94
CA THR A 79 -0.33 28.94 -14.10
C THR A 79 -1.64 28.19 -14.29
N LEU A 80 -2.56 28.29 -13.32
CA LEU A 80 -3.88 27.67 -13.39
C LEU A 80 -4.75 28.34 -14.48
N ASP A 81 -4.60 29.63 -14.65
CA ASP A 81 -5.34 30.43 -15.65
C ASP A 81 -5.13 29.90 -17.08
N ASP A 82 -3.92 29.46 -17.42
CA ASP A 82 -3.63 28.87 -18.72
C ASP A 82 -4.37 27.53 -18.91
N PHE A 83 -4.45 26.74 -17.85
CA PHE A 83 -5.17 25.47 -17.87
C PHE A 83 -6.68 25.66 -18.04
N GLU A 84 -7.26 26.69 -17.42
CA GLU A 84 -8.69 27.00 -17.40
C GLU A 84 -9.12 27.99 -18.51
N SER A 85 -8.18 28.58 -19.24
CA SER A 85 -8.43 29.63 -20.24
C SER A 85 -9.37 29.22 -21.38
N GLY A 86 -9.59 27.93 -21.62
CA GLY A 86 -10.30 27.44 -22.80
C GLY A 86 -9.53 27.60 -24.11
N ASN A 87 -8.32 28.14 -24.07
CA ASN A 87 -7.47 28.32 -25.26
C ASN A 87 -7.09 26.97 -25.84
N THR A 88 -7.39 26.75 -27.12
CA THR A 88 -7.14 25.49 -27.83
C THR A 88 -5.66 25.11 -27.88
N ALA A 89 -4.75 26.08 -27.78
CA ALA A 89 -3.31 25.82 -27.73
C ALA A 89 -2.94 24.94 -26.51
N TYR A 90 -3.61 25.14 -25.37
CA TYR A 90 -3.36 24.39 -24.12
C TYR A 90 -4.11 23.05 -24.02
N PHE A 91 -4.93 22.69 -25.01
CA PHE A 91 -5.47 21.33 -25.10
C PHE A 91 -4.35 20.30 -25.31
N GLU A 92 -3.26 20.71 -25.96
CA GLU A 92 -1.98 20.00 -25.94
C GLU A 92 -1.28 20.33 -24.60
N ARG A 93 -1.48 19.49 -23.58
CA ARG A 93 -1.03 19.72 -22.20
C ARG A 93 0.49 19.87 -22.05
N ASN A 94 1.27 19.39 -23.00
CA ASN A 94 2.72 19.62 -23.09
C ASN A 94 3.15 21.05 -23.43
N ARG A 95 2.19 21.94 -23.68
CA ARG A 95 2.44 23.39 -23.86
C ARG A 95 2.25 24.20 -22.59
N LEU A 96 1.69 23.56 -21.54
CA LEU A 96 1.61 24.20 -20.24
C LEU A 96 2.98 24.20 -19.55
N GLU A 97 3.36 25.35 -19.03
CA GLU A 97 4.60 25.45 -18.24
C GLU A 97 4.48 24.71 -16.91
N VAL A 98 5.57 24.10 -16.49
CA VAL A 98 5.67 23.33 -15.25
C VAL A 98 6.84 23.85 -14.41
N TYR A 99 6.79 23.61 -13.10
CA TYR A 99 7.84 24.09 -12.21
C TYR A 99 9.19 23.38 -12.44
N LEU A 100 9.19 22.09 -12.76
CA LEU A 100 10.40 21.29 -12.88
C LEU A 100 10.44 20.61 -14.25
N THR A 101 11.56 20.76 -14.95
CA THR A 101 11.74 20.23 -16.32
C THR A 101 12.73 19.10 -16.42
N ASP A 102 13.48 18.81 -15.34
CA ASP A 102 14.57 17.84 -15.33
C ASP A 102 14.67 17.00 -14.03
N ALA A 103 13.70 17.18 -13.12
CA ALA A 103 13.67 16.43 -11.88
C ALA A 103 13.08 15.02 -12.10
N ARG A 104 13.58 14.05 -11.33
CA ARG A 104 13.09 12.67 -11.36
C ARG A 104 13.21 12.01 -9.99
N SER A 105 12.31 11.07 -9.73
CA SER A 105 12.39 10.13 -8.62
C SER A 105 12.64 8.71 -9.11
N PHE A 106 13.39 7.96 -8.34
CA PHE A 106 13.69 6.55 -8.64
C PHE A 106 13.61 5.70 -7.37
N LEU A 107 12.78 4.67 -7.41
CA LEU A 107 12.66 3.67 -6.35
C LEU A 107 13.08 2.31 -6.90
N LYS A 108 14.00 1.65 -6.24
CA LYS A 108 14.39 0.26 -6.51
C LYS A 108 14.16 -0.60 -5.28
N GLY A 109 13.49 -1.72 -5.43
CA GLY A 109 13.17 -2.62 -4.34
C GLY A 109 13.42 -4.08 -4.67
N LYS A 110 13.83 -4.85 -3.66
CA LYS A 110 13.93 -6.31 -3.72
C LYS A 110 13.25 -6.90 -2.49
N ARG A 111 12.52 -7.97 -2.69
CA ARG A 111 11.90 -8.73 -1.59
C ARG A 111 12.12 -10.22 -1.78
N VAL A 112 12.50 -10.87 -0.70
CA VAL A 112 12.55 -12.33 -0.56
C VAL A 112 11.52 -12.71 0.49
N PHE A 113 10.67 -13.65 0.17
CA PHE A 113 9.70 -14.21 1.11
C PHE A 113 9.79 -15.72 1.09
N LEU A 114 9.84 -16.31 2.27
CA LEU A 114 9.80 -17.73 2.51
C LEU A 114 8.76 -18.01 3.59
N ASP A 115 7.83 -18.90 3.32
CA ASP A 115 6.88 -19.42 4.28
C ASP A 115 6.88 -20.94 4.21
N HIS A 116 7.19 -21.61 5.32
CA HIS A 116 7.24 -23.04 5.34
C HIS A 116 6.72 -23.62 6.64
N SER A 117 6.18 -24.81 6.54
CA SER A 117 5.65 -25.52 7.69
C SER A 117 5.89 -27.02 7.60
N PHE A 118 6.04 -27.62 8.77
CA PHE A 118 6.24 -29.04 8.93
C PHE A 118 5.20 -29.64 9.88
N ARG A 119 4.45 -30.64 9.41
CA ARG A 119 3.53 -31.42 10.26
C ARG A 119 4.32 -32.43 11.05
N VAL A 120 4.27 -32.32 12.36
CA VAL A 120 5.04 -33.15 13.31
C VAL A 120 4.55 -34.59 13.30
N ASN A 121 3.25 -34.79 13.39
CA ASN A 121 2.69 -36.16 13.38
C ASN A 121 2.82 -36.83 11.99
N SER A 122 3.15 -38.10 11.97
CA SER A 122 3.50 -38.82 10.73
C SER A 122 2.30 -39.02 9.79
N VAL A 123 1.12 -39.23 10.33
CA VAL A 123 -0.13 -39.42 9.60
C VAL A 123 -1.04 -38.26 9.87
N LYS A 124 -1.71 -37.73 8.83
CA LYS A 124 -2.74 -36.71 8.99
C LYS A 124 -3.98 -37.37 9.58
N GLY A 125 -4.44 -36.88 10.73
CA GLY A 125 -5.63 -37.32 11.43
C GLY A 125 -6.51 -36.16 11.83
N ASP A 126 -7.43 -36.39 12.77
CA ASP A 126 -8.29 -35.32 13.32
C ASP A 126 -7.49 -34.29 14.09
N ASN A 127 -6.36 -34.67 14.66
CA ASN A 127 -5.46 -33.83 15.43
C ASN A 127 -4.12 -33.72 14.70
N ASN A 128 -3.71 -32.55 14.34
CA ASN A 128 -2.45 -32.29 13.64
C ASN A 128 -1.66 -31.16 14.32
N LEU A 129 -0.36 -31.37 14.46
CA LEU A 129 0.56 -30.39 15.00
C LEU A 129 1.53 -29.93 13.91
N TYR A 130 1.73 -28.64 13.79
CA TYR A 130 2.64 -28.03 12.81
C TYR A 130 3.63 -27.11 13.50
N VAL A 131 4.85 -27.10 12.99
CA VAL A 131 5.84 -26.04 13.22
C VAL A 131 5.93 -25.23 11.95
N SER A 132 5.94 -23.92 12.05
CA SER A 132 6.02 -23.00 10.90
C SER A 132 7.11 -21.96 11.10
N HIS A 133 7.68 -21.50 9.99
CA HIS A 133 8.59 -20.37 9.95
C HIS A 133 8.29 -19.53 8.73
N GLN A 134 8.30 -18.23 8.90
CA GLN A 134 8.15 -17.22 7.84
C GLN A 134 9.32 -16.26 7.91
N LEU A 135 9.95 -16.01 6.77
CA LEU A 135 10.97 -14.99 6.57
C LEU A 135 10.48 -14.00 5.51
N ASN A 136 10.60 -12.72 5.79
CA ASN A 136 10.42 -11.66 4.81
C ASN A 136 11.59 -10.69 4.91
N TYR A 137 12.38 -10.60 3.85
CA TYR A 137 13.47 -9.66 3.72
C TYR A 137 13.17 -8.65 2.61
N GLU A 138 13.30 -7.37 2.91
CA GLU A 138 13.13 -6.27 1.95
C GLU A 138 14.35 -5.36 1.99
N ASN A 139 14.81 -4.96 0.80
CA ASN A 139 15.79 -3.90 0.61
C ASN A 139 15.22 -2.90 -0.39
N LYS A 140 15.25 -1.61 -0.05
CA LYS A 140 14.79 -0.52 -0.91
C LYS A 140 15.83 0.58 -0.98
N TYR A 141 15.91 1.21 -2.13
CA TYR A 141 16.70 2.39 -2.42
C TYR A 141 15.81 3.41 -3.10
N PHE A 142 15.81 4.62 -2.61
CA PHE A 142 15.13 5.75 -3.21
C PHE A 142 16.12 6.86 -3.51
N GLU A 143 15.95 7.51 -4.67
CA GLU A 143 16.73 8.64 -5.13
C GLU A 143 15.79 9.71 -5.66
N TYR A 144 16.00 10.94 -5.26
CA TYR A 144 15.45 12.13 -5.90
C TYR A 144 16.59 12.90 -6.52
N ASN A 145 16.53 13.13 -7.83
CA ASN A 145 17.54 13.84 -8.59
C ASN A 145 16.91 15.05 -9.27
N GLN A 146 17.49 16.22 -9.05
CA GLN A 146 17.06 17.49 -9.64
C GLN A 146 18.28 18.31 -10.03
N PRO A 147 18.66 18.34 -11.32
CA PRO A 147 19.80 19.10 -11.82
C PRO A 147 19.61 20.61 -11.64
N THR A 148 18.42 21.14 -12.00
CA THR A 148 18.09 22.57 -11.91
C THR A 148 17.20 22.85 -10.71
N VAL A 149 17.72 23.56 -9.72
CA VAL A 149 17.03 23.75 -8.42
C VAL A 149 15.96 24.86 -8.48
N THR A 150 16.16 25.86 -9.34
CA THR A 150 15.23 26.99 -9.49
C THR A 150 14.33 26.80 -10.70
N SER A 151 13.11 27.31 -10.61
CA SER A 151 12.15 27.37 -11.71
C SER A 151 12.03 28.83 -12.20
N ASN A 152 11.73 29.01 -13.47
CA ASN A 152 11.40 30.35 -14.01
C ASN A 152 9.90 30.37 -14.33
N VAL A 153 9.17 31.28 -13.70
CA VAL A 153 7.71 31.44 -13.89
C VAL A 153 7.45 32.85 -14.29
N GLY A 154 7.05 33.07 -15.54
CA GLY A 154 6.77 34.42 -16.06
C GLY A 154 7.96 35.37 -15.95
N GLY A 155 9.21 34.88 -16.08
CA GLY A 155 10.42 35.68 -15.95
C GLY A 155 10.93 35.86 -14.51
N THR A 156 10.23 35.33 -13.52
CA THR A 156 10.63 35.39 -12.10
C THR A 156 11.21 34.05 -11.66
N THR A 157 12.33 34.10 -10.92
CA THR A 157 12.92 32.89 -10.30
C THR A 157 12.10 32.45 -9.10
N VAL A 158 11.64 31.21 -9.12
CA VAL A 158 10.86 30.57 -8.05
C VAL A 158 11.61 29.39 -7.48
N TYR A 159 11.63 29.29 -6.15
CA TYR A 159 12.12 28.13 -5.39
C TYR A 159 10.94 27.27 -4.97
N ARG A 160 10.58 26.29 -5.78
CA ARG A 160 9.36 25.48 -5.58
C ARG A 160 9.30 24.81 -4.21
N PHE A 161 10.43 24.32 -3.72
CA PHE A 161 10.54 23.64 -2.42
C PHE A 161 11.29 24.46 -1.36
N GLY A 162 11.33 25.78 -1.54
CA GLY A 162 12.09 26.69 -0.66
C GLY A 162 13.57 26.70 -0.96
N GLU A 163 14.36 27.20 -0.01
CA GLU A 163 15.81 27.30 -0.12
C GLU A 163 16.50 25.93 -0.11
N SER A 164 17.63 25.84 -0.78
CA SER A 164 18.46 24.64 -0.84
C SER A 164 19.91 24.94 -0.44
N TYR A 165 20.56 23.99 0.24
CA TYR A 165 22.00 24.01 0.51
C TYR A 165 22.84 23.87 -0.76
N LYS A 166 22.24 23.38 -1.85
CA LYS A 166 22.86 23.23 -3.16
C LYS A 166 22.22 24.17 -4.17
N THR A 167 23.03 24.77 -5.01
CA THR A 167 22.56 25.63 -6.11
C THR A 167 22.18 24.86 -7.37
N SER A 168 22.66 23.60 -7.48
CA SER A 168 22.36 22.70 -8.60
C SER A 168 22.65 21.24 -8.21
N ASN A 169 22.19 20.30 -9.05
CA ASN A 169 22.51 18.87 -8.95
C ASN A 169 22.15 18.26 -7.59
N ILE A 170 20.93 18.48 -7.14
CA ILE A 170 20.37 17.75 -5.99
C ILE A 170 20.32 16.27 -6.34
N ASN A 171 20.85 15.44 -5.44
CA ASN A 171 20.76 13.98 -5.50
C ASN A 171 20.63 13.47 -4.07
N ASP A 172 19.39 13.40 -3.62
CA ASP A 172 19.01 12.97 -2.28
C ASP A 172 18.68 11.48 -2.31
N GLN A 173 19.33 10.70 -1.44
CA GLN A 173 19.25 9.26 -1.44
C GLN A 173 18.90 8.73 -0.05
N THR A 174 18.02 7.76 -0.02
CA THR A 174 17.68 7.02 1.21
C THR A 174 17.59 5.52 0.94
N ARG A 175 17.85 4.74 1.97
CA ARG A 175 17.81 3.28 1.91
C ARG A 175 17.00 2.71 3.06
N TYR A 176 16.39 1.58 2.79
CA TYR A 176 15.58 0.86 3.76
C TYR A 176 15.86 -0.64 3.68
N ASN A 177 16.22 -1.21 4.81
CA ASN A 177 16.34 -2.66 4.98
C ASN A 177 15.35 -3.12 6.03
N LYS A 178 14.70 -4.24 5.77
CA LYS A 178 13.76 -4.86 6.71
C LYS A 178 13.96 -6.36 6.71
N THR A 179 13.98 -6.94 7.89
CA THR A 179 13.90 -8.37 8.11
C THR A 179 12.77 -8.68 9.08
N TYR A 180 11.93 -9.63 8.73
CA TYR A 180 10.85 -10.12 9.57
C TYR A 180 10.94 -11.64 9.62
N ASN A 181 11.07 -12.18 10.82
CA ASN A 181 11.04 -13.59 11.10
C ASN A 181 9.86 -13.91 12.00
N LYS A 182 9.14 -14.98 11.71
CA LYS A 182 8.05 -15.47 12.55
C LYS A 182 8.15 -16.97 12.67
N VAL A 183 8.19 -17.48 13.89
CA VAL A 183 8.15 -18.91 14.21
C VAL A 183 6.85 -19.22 14.93
N GLY A 184 6.17 -20.27 14.53
CA GLY A 184 4.87 -20.64 15.08
C GLY A 184 4.68 -22.12 15.32
N LEU A 185 3.80 -22.41 16.27
CA LEU A 185 3.27 -23.74 16.56
C LEU A 185 1.77 -23.72 16.30
N ALA A 186 1.29 -24.58 15.40
CA ALA A 186 -0.12 -24.66 15.09
C ALA A 186 -0.69 -26.03 15.42
N TYR A 187 -1.83 -26.02 16.09
CA TYR A 187 -2.65 -27.20 16.33
C TYR A 187 -3.93 -27.10 15.51
N GLU A 188 -4.21 -28.11 14.71
CA GLU A 188 -5.41 -28.21 13.87
C GLU A 188 -6.22 -29.43 14.32
N ASN A 189 -7.50 -29.19 14.59
CA ASN A 189 -8.46 -30.22 14.93
C ASN A 189 -9.70 -30.08 14.03
N SER A 190 -10.22 -31.20 13.52
CA SER A 190 -11.37 -31.20 12.58
C SER A 190 -12.64 -30.55 13.12
N THR A 191 -12.81 -30.57 14.45
CA THR A 191 -14.01 -30.02 15.13
C THR A 191 -13.75 -28.64 15.72
N LEU A 192 -12.56 -28.42 16.31
CA LEU A 192 -12.22 -27.20 17.04
C LEU A 192 -11.65 -26.12 16.15
N GLY A 193 -11.19 -26.43 14.91
CA GLY A 193 -10.51 -25.50 14.05
C GLY A 193 -9.00 -25.50 14.24
N LYS A 194 -8.33 -24.41 13.87
CA LYS A 194 -6.88 -24.29 13.87
C LYS A 194 -6.44 -23.15 14.79
N PHE A 195 -5.59 -23.50 15.75
CA PHE A 195 -4.91 -22.56 16.65
C PHE A 195 -3.46 -22.43 16.21
N ASN A 196 -2.95 -21.23 16.13
CA ASN A 196 -1.55 -20.96 15.82
C ASN A 196 -1.01 -19.94 16.82
N PHE A 197 0.03 -20.31 17.57
CA PHE A 197 0.78 -19.43 18.46
C PHE A 197 2.12 -19.12 17.81
N PHE A 198 2.57 -17.87 17.91
CA PHE A 198 3.80 -17.45 17.27
C PHE A 198 4.56 -16.40 18.08
N ILE A 199 5.84 -16.33 17.78
CA ILE A 199 6.74 -15.24 18.17
C ILE A 199 7.34 -14.72 16.88
N ASP A 200 7.48 -13.39 16.79
CA ASP A 200 8.11 -12.75 15.65
C ASP A 200 9.14 -11.70 16.06
N ASP A 201 10.16 -11.52 15.21
CA ASP A 201 11.21 -10.52 15.29
C ASP A 201 11.14 -9.66 14.03
N PHE A 202 10.95 -8.38 14.23
CA PHE A 202 10.95 -7.36 13.21
C PHE A 202 12.15 -6.47 13.39
N TYR A 203 13.00 -6.36 12.37
CA TYR A 203 14.10 -5.43 12.30
C TYR A 203 13.96 -4.54 11.08
N SER A 204 14.12 -3.23 11.25
CA SER A 204 14.22 -2.28 10.15
C SER A 204 15.35 -1.27 10.39
N ASN A 205 16.00 -0.88 9.29
CA ASN A 205 16.97 0.19 9.23
C ASN A 205 16.63 1.11 8.05
N TYR A 206 16.25 2.33 8.38
CA TYR A 206 15.99 3.41 7.43
C TYR A 206 17.11 4.42 7.57
N TYR A 207 17.87 4.71 6.48
CA TYR A 207 19.11 5.44 6.63
C TYR A 207 19.49 6.28 5.41
N TYR A 208 20.25 7.34 5.73
CA TYR A 208 20.91 8.29 4.85
C TYR A 208 22.42 8.11 4.93
N ASN A 209 23.16 8.79 4.05
CA ASN A 209 24.62 8.62 3.97
C ASN A 209 25.40 9.49 4.99
N GLN A 210 24.74 10.45 5.67
CA GLN A 210 25.41 11.44 6.52
C GLN A 210 24.53 11.83 7.72
N ILE A 211 25.17 12.40 8.73
CA ILE A 211 24.52 13.14 9.81
C ILE A 211 24.45 14.60 9.39
N LEU A 212 23.28 15.24 9.54
CA LEU A 212 23.14 16.67 9.35
C LEU A 212 23.19 17.39 10.70
N ILE A 213 24.06 18.38 10.80
CA ILE A 213 24.17 19.27 11.96
C ILE A 213 23.62 20.61 11.51
N LEU A 214 22.45 20.97 12.03
CA LEU A 214 21.78 22.23 11.81
C LEU A 214 22.02 23.11 13.05
N ASP A 215 21.74 24.42 12.94
CA ASP A 215 22.05 25.38 14.01
C ASP A 215 21.45 24.98 15.38
N ASN A 216 20.24 24.41 15.39
CA ASN A 216 19.51 24.04 16.61
C ASN A 216 19.18 22.54 16.73
N GLU A 217 19.52 21.74 15.75
CA GLU A 217 19.11 20.34 15.70
C GLU A 217 20.13 19.46 14.96
N THR A 218 20.27 18.23 15.41
CA THR A 218 21.05 17.20 14.73
C THR A 218 20.08 16.15 14.16
N VAL A 219 20.09 15.99 12.83
CA VAL A 219 19.32 14.96 12.14
C VAL A 219 20.20 13.73 11.97
N PRO A 220 19.91 12.59 12.61
CA PRO A 220 20.73 11.40 12.58
C PRO A 220 20.77 10.77 11.18
N ALA A 221 21.82 10.01 10.88
CA ALA A 221 21.93 9.29 9.61
C ALA A 221 20.98 8.10 9.50
N SER A 222 20.48 7.55 10.60
CA SER A 222 19.65 6.34 10.56
C SER A 222 18.63 6.26 11.67
N LEU A 223 17.55 5.55 11.36
CA LEU A 223 16.52 5.12 12.29
C LEU A 223 16.49 3.59 12.29
N ASN A 224 16.92 2.99 13.40
CA ASN A 224 16.94 1.55 13.60
C ASN A 224 15.83 1.14 14.54
N ARG A 225 15.09 0.10 14.18
CA ARG A 225 14.04 -0.48 15.03
C ARG A 225 14.18 -1.98 15.12
N ARG A 226 14.07 -2.52 16.33
CA ARG A 226 13.91 -3.94 16.56
C ARG A 226 12.76 -4.18 17.49
N ILE A 227 11.81 -5.00 17.06
CA ILE A 227 10.56 -5.24 17.78
C ILE A 227 10.29 -6.74 17.78
N ASP A 228 10.26 -7.29 18.98
CA ASP A 228 9.86 -8.65 19.21
C ASP A 228 8.41 -8.69 19.69
N SER A 229 7.61 -9.58 19.12
CA SER A 229 6.19 -9.71 19.44
C SER A 229 5.80 -11.18 19.63
N TYR A 230 4.71 -11.38 20.35
CA TYR A 230 4.04 -12.67 20.41
C TYR A 230 2.59 -12.51 19.98
N GLY A 231 2.02 -13.60 19.54
CA GLY A 231 0.62 -13.59 19.13
C GLY A 231 0.00 -14.94 18.97
N GLY A 232 -1.29 -14.92 18.69
CA GLY A 232 -2.08 -16.09 18.40
C GLY A 232 -3.08 -15.83 17.30
N GLN A 233 -3.35 -16.85 16.51
CA GLN A 233 -4.39 -16.87 15.49
C GLN A 233 -5.29 -18.05 15.70
N TYR A 234 -6.58 -17.85 15.57
CA TYR A 234 -7.58 -18.91 15.60
C TYR A 234 -8.43 -18.85 14.34
N ASP A 235 -8.44 -19.92 13.58
CA ASP A 235 -9.26 -20.09 12.40
C ASP A 235 -10.31 -21.19 12.67
N TYR A 236 -11.59 -20.81 12.55
CA TYR A 236 -12.74 -21.67 12.81
C TYR A 236 -13.62 -21.77 11.57
N ARG A 237 -14.03 -22.99 11.24
CA ARG A 237 -15.00 -23.24 10.18
C ARG A 237 -15.87 -24.42 10.54
N LYS A 238 -17.15 -24.16 10.76
CA LYS A 238 -18.14 -25.21 11.04
C LYS A 238 -19.51 -24.79 10.51
N ASN A 239 -20.14 -25.69 9.76
CA ASN A 239 -21.42 -25.42 9.11
C ASN A 239 -21.37 -24.12 8.29
N LYS A 240 -22.26 -23.20 8.59
CA LYS A 240 -22.40 -21.89 7.94
C LYS A 240 -21.50 -20.80 8.54
N TRP A 241 -20.74 -21.11 9.58
CA TRP A 241 -19.89 -20.15 10.28
C TRP A 241 -18.42 -20.29 9.88
N THR A 242 -17.80 -19.15 9.58
CA THR A 242 -16.34 -19.02 9.46
C THR A 242 -15.89 -17.88 10.37
N GLY A 243 -14.90 -18.16 11.21
CA GLY A 243 -14.31 -17.20 12.13
C GLY A 243 -12.82 -17.12 11.97
N LYS A 244 -12.27 -15.94 12.10
CA LYS A 244 -10.84 -15.70 12.17
C LYS A 244 -10.57 -14.67 13.26
N PHE A 245 -9.70 -15.02 14.17
CA PHE A 245 -9.26 -14.17 15.25
C PHE A 245 -7.73 -14.10 15.25
N LEU A 246 -7.18 -12.91 15.29
CA LEU A 246 -5.76 -12.64 15.39
C LEU A 246 -5.51 -11.67 16.55
N PHE A 247 -4.57 -12.00 17.40
CA PHE A 247 -4.02 -11.12 18.42
C PHE A 247 -2.51 -11.13 18.33
N SER A 248 -1.87 -9.97 18.39
CA SER A 248 -0.42 -9.85 18.59
C SER A 248 -0.08 -8.62 19.43
N ARG A 249 1.00 -8.73 20.18
CA ARG A 249 1.51 -7.65 21.01
C ARG A 249 3.02 -7.71 21.10
N SER A 250 3.68 -6.54 21.03
CA SER A 250 5.11 -6.42 21.27
C SER A 250 5.41 -6.55 22.77
N PHE A 251 6.58 -7.11 23.08
CA PHE A 251 7.14 -7.14 24.44
C PHE A 251 8.46 -6.35 24.56
N THR A 252 8.81 -5.61 23.50
CA THR A 252 9.91 -4.64 23.50
C THR A 252 9.42 -3.24 23.88
N ASN A 253 10.34 -2.27 23.98
CA ASN A 253 10.04 -0.91 24.40
C ASN A 253 9.04 -0.16 23.49
N GLN A 254 8.86 -0.61 22.26
CA GLN A 254 7.87 -0.02 21.35
C GLN A 254 6.54 -0.76 21.47
N SER A 255 5.52 -0.06 21.96
CA SER A 255 4.20 -0.66 22.14
C SER A 255 3.49 -0.83 20.81
N LEU A 256 3.44 -2.07 20.29
CA LEU A 256 2.61 -2.46 19.18
C LEU A 256 1.54 -3.44 19.65
N SER A 257 0.36 -3.34 19.09
CA SER A 257 -0.68 -4.35 19.28
C SER A 257 -1.59 -4.41 18.06
N ASN A 258 -2.08 -5.60 17.78
CA ASN A 258 -3.08 -5.84 16.75
C ASN A 258 -4.07 -6.88 17.27
N LEU A 259 -5.34 -6.52 17.23
CA LEU A 259 -6.46 -7.39 17.44
C LEU A 259 -7.34 -7.32 16.19
N ASP A 260 -7.57 -8.44 15.52
CA ASP A 260 -8.44 -8.55 14.36
C ASP A 260 -9.36 -9.76 14.55
N ALA A 261 -10.65 -9.50 14.67
CA ALA A 261 -11.68 -10.52 14.86
C ALA A 261 -12.70 -10.41 13.75
N LYS A 262 -12.79 -11.43 12.90
CA LYS A 262 -13.72 -11.51 11.79
C LYS A 262 -14.60 -12.75 11.91
N MET A 263 -15.92 -12.54 11.76
CA MET A 263 -16.91 -13.63 11.68
C MET A 263 -17.72 -13.48 10.40
N GLN A 264 -18.01 -14.62 9.77
CA GLN A 264 -18.85 -14.70 8.58
C GLN A 264 -19.90 -15.78 8.77
N TYR A 265 -21.09 -15.52 8.26
CA TYR A 265 -22.23 -16.44 8.29
C TYR A 265 -22.84 -16.56 6.89
N GLU A 266 -22.83 -17.76 6.35
CA GLU A 266 -23.51 -18.11 5.09
C GLU A 266 -24.96 -18.45 5.41
N LEU A 267 -25.90 -17.50 5.18
CA LEU A 267 -27.31 -17.73 5.40
C LEU A 267 -27.85 -18.76 4.40
N ASP A 268 -27.50 -18.56 3.13
CA ASP A 268 -27.79 -19.43 2.00
C ASP A 268 -26.66 -19.27 0.94
N ASP A 269 -26.79 -19.91 -0.24
CA ASP A 269 -25.78 -19.89 -1.30
C ASP A 269 -25.53 -18.50 -1.90
N GLU A 270 -26.44 -17.55 -1.72
CA GLU A 270 -26.40 -16.20 -2.27
C GLU A 270 -26.21 -15.12 -1.20
N THR A 271 -26.32 -15.49 0.09
CA THR A 271 -26.30 -14.53 1.19
C THR A 271 -25.16 -14.81 2.16
N LEU A 272 -24.17 -13.88 2.19
CA LEU A 272 -23.04 -13.90 3.11
C LEU A 272 -23.04 -12.64 3.98
N LEU A 273 -23.13 -12.82 5.28
CA LEU A 273 -22.98 -11.75 6.27
C LEU A 273 -21.59 -11.81 6.88
N SER A 274 -20.93 -10.67 7.06
CA SER A 274 -19.61 -10.60 7.70
C SER A 274 -19.57 -9.45 8.69
N PHE A 275 -18.92 -9.68 9.82
CA PHE A 275 -18.62 -8.69 10.82
C PHE A 275 -17.13 -8.75 11.14
N GLN A 276 -16.47 -7.60 11.23
CA GLN A 276 -15.06 -7.50 11.60
C GLN A 276 -14.85 -6.37 12.61
N TYR A 277 -14.09 -6.65 13.65
CA TYR A 277 -13.58 -5.68 14.59
C TYR A 277 -12.05 -5.68 14.56
N GLN A 278 -11.45 -4.50 14.45
CA GLN A 278 -10.01 -4.32 14.47
C GLN A 278 -9.62 -3.25 15.48
N ASN A 279 -8.62 -3.54 16.30
CA ASN A 279 -7.96 -2.58 17.16
C ASN A 279 -6.46 -2.68 16.93
N MET A 280 -5.87 -1.60 16.44
CA MET A 280 -4.46 -1.56 16.08
C MET A 280 -3.76 -0.39 16.75
N ASN A 281 -2.55 -0.66 17.22
CA ASN A 281 -1.58 0.34 17.63
C ASN A 281 -0.32 0.11 16.77
N LYS A 282 -0.10 0.98 15.76
CA LYS A 282 0.92 0.81 14.73
C LYS A 282 1.96 1.93 14.77
N LEU A 283 3.19 1.60 14.39
CA LEU A 283 4.27 2.56 14.26
C LEU A 283 4.01 3.58 13.16
N PRO A 284 4.50 4.83 13.35
CA PRO A 284 4.70 5.77 12.26
C PRO A 284 5.58 5.17 11.16
N ASN A 285 5.29 5.49 9.90
CA ASN A 285 6.23 5.23 8.83
C ASN A 285 7.53 6.00 9.08
N ASP A 286 8.67 5.41 8.70
CA ASP A 286 9.99 5.96 9.04
C ASP A 286 10.21 7.37 8.50
N ASN A 287 9.63 7.74 7.36
CA ASN A 287 9.74 9.06 6.75
C ASN A 287 9.03 10.20 7.53
N TYR A 288 8.10 9.89 8.44
CA TYR A 288 7.57 10.89 9.37
C TYR A 288 8.59 11.22 10.47
N ASN A 289 9.34 10.21 10.92
CA ASN A 289 10.27 10.36 12.02
C ASN A 289 11.67 10.80 11.58
N LEU A 290 12.09 10.43 10.38
CA LEU A 290 13.42 10.80 9.87
C LEU A 290 13.36 11.13 8.38
N TYR A 291 13.83 12.31 8.02
CA TYR A 291 14.01 12.70 6.63
C TYR A 291 15.20 13.64 6.48
N GLN A 292 15.96 13.48 5.40
CA GLN A 292 17.05 14.38 5.03
C GLN A 292 16.95 14.70 3.54
N SER A 293 17.15 15.97 3.22
CA SER A 293 17.17 16.50 1.87
C SER A 293 18.19 17.60 1.73
N SER A 294 18.59 17.87 0.49
CA SER A 294 19.34 19.08 0.14
C SER A 294 18.50 20.37 0.29
N TYR A 295 17.20 20.28 0.42
CA TYR A 295 16.31 21.41 0.71
C TYR A 295 16.27 21.72 2.22
N VAL A 296 16.40 23.00 2.58
CA VAL A 296 16.52 23.44 3.99
C VAL A 296 15.34 22.98 4.83
N ASN A 297 14.11 23.16 4.34
CA ASN A 297 12.88 22.85 5.08
C ASN A 297 12.51 21.36 5.09
N TYR A 298 13.28 20.49 4.45
CA TYR A 298 12.97 19.07 4.32
C TYR A 298 13.96 18.21 5.11
N ASN A 299 14.24 18.64 6.35
CA ASN A 299 15.12 17.92 7.26
C ASN A 299 14.47 17.84 8.62
N TRP A 300 14.23 16.62 9.13
CA TRP A 300 13.63 16.44 10.45
C TRP A 300 14.02 15.14 11.11
N SER A 301 13.97 15.16 12.44
CA SER A 301 14.11 14.01 13.32
C SER A 301 13.02 14.09 14.39
N ASN A 302 11.93 13.35 14.22
CA ASN A 302 10.77 13.38 15.09
C ASN A 302 10.63 12.07 15.87
N ASP A 303 9.94 12.14 17.02
CA ASP A 303 9.51 10.99 17.80
C ASP A 303 7.99 10.99 17.96
N PHE A 304 7.30 10.73 16.85
CA PHE A 304 5.85 10.67 16.83
C PHE A 304 5.31 9.44 17.55
N LYS A 305 4.18 9.62 18.21
CA LYS A 305 3.43 8.53 18.84
C LYS A 305 2.87 7.57 17.82
N ASN A 306 2.64 6.34 18.27
CA ASN A 306 1.94 5.34 17.45
C ASN A 306 0.51 5.77 17.16
N GLU A 307 0.07 5.53 15.93
CA GLU A 307 -1.31 5.73 15.52
C GLU A 307 -2.19 4.60 16.06
N LYS A 308 -3.32 4.97 16.69
CA LYS A 308 -4.29 4.02 17.28
C LYS A 308 -5.56 4.03 16.47
N ILE A 309 -5.94 2.85 15.98
CA ILE A 309 -7.08 2.68 15.09
C ILE A 309 -8.04 1.66 15.71
N ASN A 310 -9.31 2.06 15.88
CA ASN A 310 -10.42 1.16 16.10
C ASN A 310 -11.31 1.14 14.86
N ASN A 311 -11.61 -0.02 14.34
CA ASN A 311 -12.42 -0.18 13.15
C ASN A 311 -13.47 -1.27 13.36
N ILE A 312 -14.71 -0.98 13.00
CA ILE A 312 -15.82 -1.92 12.93
C ILE A 312 -16.29 -1.93 11.48
N GLU A 313 -16.41 -3.12 10.90
CA GLU A 313 -16.96 -3.31 9.57
C GLU A 313 -18.04 -4.38 9.60
N ALA A 314 -19.18 -4.08 8.97
CA ALA A 314 -20.23 -5.03 8.73
C ALA A 314 -20.53 -5.07 7.22
N THR A 315 -20.55 -6.27 6.63
CA THR A 315 -20.86 -6.46 5.21
C THR A 315 -21.97 -7.46 5.03
N ALA A 316 -22.84 -7.19 4.06
CA ALA A 316 -23.86 -8.11 3.60
C ALA A 316 -23.75 -8.24 2.08
N LYS A 317 -23.48 -9.44 1.59
CA LYS A 317 -23.59 -9.80 0.18
C LYS A 317 -24.86 -10.58 0.00
N THR A 318 -25.75 -10.13 -0.86
CA THR A 318 -27.04 -10.76 -1.10
C THR A 318 -27.32 -10.81 -2.61
N GLN A 319 -28.33 -11.60 -3.01
CA GLN A 319 -28.81 -11.61 -4.40
C GLN A 319 -29.34 -10.25 -4.87
N TRP A 320 -29.73 -9.35 -3.94
CA TRP A 320 -30.31 -8.05 -4.28
C TRP A 320 -29.29 -6.92 -4.35
N LEU A 321 -28.34 -6.90 -3.42
CA LEU A 321 -27.29 -5.88 -3.34
C LEU A 321 -26.13 -6.34 -2.44
N ASP A 322 -24.98 -5.71 -2.62
CA ASP A 322 -23.87 -5.77 -1.68
C ASP A 322 -23.84 -4.47 -0.87
N ALA A 323 -23.80 -4.59 0.45
CA ALA A 323 -23.69 -3.46 1.37
C ALA A 323 -22.49 -3.61 2.31
N ALA A 324 -21.85 -2.51 2.63
CA ALA A 324 -20.79 -2.43 3.63
C ALA A 324 -20.97 -1.17 4.48
N LEU A 325 -20.89 -1.33 5.79
CA LEU A 325 -20.82 -0.26 6.79
C LEU A 325 -19.47 -0.32 7.47
N GLN A 326 -18.76 0.81 7.54
CA GLN A 326 -17.52 0.95 8.28
C GLN A 326 -17.61 2.13 9.24
N ILE A 327 -17.16 1.92 10.47
CA ILE A 327 -17.01 2.94 11.49
C ILE A 327 -15.59 2.82 12.03
N SER A 328 -14.83 3.91 11.92
CA SER A 328 -13.44 3.95 12.38
C SER A 328 -13.20 5.14 13.29
N SER A 329 -12.39 4.95 14.32
CA SER A 329 -11.83 6.02 15.15
C SER A 329 -10.32 5.95 15.12
N ILE A 330 -9.68 7.04 14.71
CA ILE A 330 -8.24 7.17 14.55
C ILE A 330 -7.73 8.23 15.52
N LYS A 331 -6.75 7.89 16.36
CA LYS A 331 -6.06 8.81 17.24
C LYS A 331 -4.58 8.88 16.89
N ASP A 332 -3.97 10.03 17.19
CA ASP A 332 -2.56 10.29 16.90
C ASP A 332 -2.25 10.16 15.39
N HIS A 333 -3.19 10.59 14.52
CA HIS A 333 -3.09 10.47 13.06
C HIS A 333 -1.94 11.29 12.50
N LEU A 334 -1.14 10.66 11.63
CA LEU A 334 0.01 11.28 10.96
C LEU A 334 -0.36 11.76 9.57
N TYR A 335 0.02 12.99 9.26
CA TYR A 335 -0.24 13.60 7.96
C TYR A 335 0.89 14.55 7.57
N PHE A 336 0.93 14.93 6.31
CA PHE A 336 1.78 15.99 5.79
C PHE A 336 0.94 17.22 5.51
N SER A 337 1.45 18.40 5.87
CA SER A 337 0.83 19.67 5.54
C SER A 337 1.78 20.55 4.74
N ASN A 338 1.22 21.41 3.88
CA ASN A 338 1.98 22.47 3.23
C ASN A 338 1.98 23.69 4.15
N ASP A 339 3.14 24.07 4.64
CA ASP A 339 3.35 25.22 5.53
C ASP A 339 3.86 26.45 4.77
N ALA A 340 3.92 26.40 3.42
CA ALA A 340 4.32 27.54 2.62
C ALA A 340 3.31 28.70 2.73
N THR A 341 3.83 29.92 2.87
CA THR A 341 3.04 31.16 2.79
C THR A 341 2.90 31.67 1.34
N ASP A 342 3.87 31.35 0.48
CA ASP A 342 3.84 31.65 -0.94
C ASP A 342 3.08 30.53 -1.70
N PRO A 343 2.02 30.87 -2.47
CA PRO A 343 1.26 29.89 -3.24
C PRO A 343 2.09 29.11 -4.28
N GLN A 344 3.20 29.70 -4.74
CA GLN A 344 4.10 29.06 -5.69
C GLN A 344 5.05 28.05 -5.05
N GLN A 345 5.14 28.05 -3.71
CA GLN A 345 5.99 27.16 -2.96
C GLN A 345 5.21 25.97 -2.38
N GLN A 346 5.92 24.89 -2.19
CA GLN A 346 5.48 23.75 -1.40
C GLN A 346 6.55 23.48 -0.33
N ILE A 347 6.20 23.70 0.92
CA ILE A 347 7.05 23.42 2.09
C ILE A 347 6.30 22.43 2.94
N ILE A 348 6.62 21.16 2.75
CA ILE A 348 5.89 20.05 3.36
C ILE A 348 6.58 19.61 4.63
N SER A 349 5.83 19.54 5.73
CA SER A 349 6.30 18.97 6.99
C SER A 349 5.35 17.88 7.55
N PRO A 350 5.89 16.89 8.26
CA PRO A 350 5.09 15.88 8.93
C PRO A 350 4.48 16.46 10.21
N LYS A 351 3.23 16.12 10.45
CA LYS A 351 2.49 16.50 11.65
C LYS A 351 1.73 15.32 12.23
N GLN A 352 1.44 15.42 13.52
CA GLN A 352 0.59 14.45 14.20
C GLN A 352 -0.61 15.16 14.80
N TYR A 353 -1.80 14.64 14.52
CA TYR A 353 -3.06 15.14 15.03
C TYR A 353 -3.39 14.43 16.34
N ASP A 354 -3.43 15.17 17.44
CA ASP A 354 -3.61 14.63 18.79
C ASP A 354 -5.07 14.33 19.16
N LYS A 355 -6.03 14.84 18.36
CA LYS A 355 -7.46 14.60 18.56
C LYS A 355 -7.92 13.36 17.77
N ALA A 356 -9.13 12.91 18.05
CA ALA A 356 -9.72 11.79 17.34
C ALA A 356 -10.34 12.21 16.01
N ILE A 357 -10.13 11.41 14.98
CA ILE A 357 -10.85 11.47 13.71
C ILE A 357 -11.82 10.29 13.69
N ASN A 358 -13.13 10.58 13.62
CA ASN A 358 -14.16 9.57 13.47
C ASN A 358 -14.64 9.53 12.02
N TYR A 359 -14.60 8.36 11.43
CA TYR A 359 -14.93 8.12 10.04
C TYR A 359 -16.08 7.12 9.94
N LEU A 360 -17.10 7.47 9.18
CA LEU A 360 -18.21 6.61 8.82
C LEU A 360 -18.25 6.45 7.30
N SER A 361 -18.37 5.22 6.81
CA SER A 361 -18.71 4.99 5.41
C SER A 361 -19.81 3.95 5.24
N VAL A 362 -20.69 4.20 4.25
CA VAL A 362 -21.72 3.29 3.80
C VAL A 362 -21.55 3.10 2.30
N LYS A 363 -21.28 1.87 1.89
CA LYS A 363 -21.11 1.49 0.49
C LYS A 363 -22.23 0.54 0.09
N VAL A 364 -22.87 0.82 -1.03
CA VAL A 364 -23.87 -0.06 -1.62
C VAL A 364 -23.54 -0.28 -3.09
N SER A 365 -23.58 -1.54 -3.52
CA SER A 365 -23.32 -1.91 -4.91
C SER A 365 -24.41 -2.84 -5.43
N ARG A 366 -24.80 -2.64 -6.68
CA ARG A 366 -25.72 -3.53 -7.38
C ARG A 366 -25.49 -3.51 -8.87
N GLU A 367 -25.47 -4.71 -9.48
CA GLU A 367 -25.50 -4.91 -10.92
C GLU A 367 -26.97 -5.17 -11.37
N PHE A 368 -27.44 -4.41 -12.35
CA PHE A 368 -28.70 -4.62 -13.03
C PHE A 368 -28.43 -5.20 -14.41
N LYS A 369 -28.92 -6.41 -14.66
CA LYS A 369 -28.78 -7.08 -15.96
C LYS A 369 -30.09 -7.04 -16.70
N TRP A 370 -30.02 -6.60 -17.93
CA TRP A 370 -31.15 -6.61 -18.85
C TRP A 370 -30.66 -7.09 -20.22
N TRP A 371 -31.08 -8.31 -20.58
CA TRP A 371 -30.67 -9.00 -21.79
C TRP A 371 -29.13 -9.11 -21.90
N LYS A 372 -28.51 -8.41 -22.87
CA LYS A 372 -27.04 -8.39 -23.07
C LYS A 372 -26.35 -7.15 -22.47
N LEU A 373 -27.11 -6.28 -21.84
CA LEU A 373 -26.61 -5.08 -21.16
C LEU A 373 -26.56 -5.31 -19.66
N ALA A 374 -25.54 -4.78 -19.02
CA ALA A 374 -25.46 -4.73 -17.58
C ALA A 374 -25.03 -3.32 -17.15
N LEU A 375 -25.65 -2.83 -16.08
CA LEU A 375 -25.32 -1.58 -15.40
C LEU A 375 -24.89 -1.90 -13.98
N ASP A 376 -23.60 -1.82 -13.72
CA ASP A 376 -23.02 -1.98 -12.39
C ASP A 376 -22.88 -0.62 -11.72
N ASN A 377 -23.54 -0.46 -10.59
CA ASN A 377 -23.58 0.78 -9.83
C ASN A 377 -22.98 0.56 -8.43
N THR A 378 -22.13 1.46 -8.03
CA THR A 378 -21.63 1.56 -6.65
C THR A 378 -21.82 2.98 -6.17
N ILE A 379 -22.37 3.13 -4.98
CA ILE A 379 -22.51 4.40 -4.26
C ILE A 379 -21.78 4.26 -2.95
N LEU A 380 -20.90 5.21 -2.65
CA LEU A 380 -20.20 5.34 -1.38
C LEU A 380 -20.57 6.68 -0.75
N TYR A 381 -21.16 6.63 0.43
CA TYR A 381 -21.37 7.78 1.31
C TYR A 381 -20.29 7.77 2.39
N GLN A 382 -19.69 8.93 2.67
CA GLN A 382 -18.63 9.08 3.68
C GLN A 382 -18.89 10.31 4.54
N LYS A 383 -18.61 10.18 5.84
CA LYS A 383 -18.63 11.29 6.80
C LYS A 383 -17.42 11.23 7.69
N VAL A 384 -16.73 12.35 7.79
CA VAL A 384 -15.62 12.54 8.74
C VAL A 384 -16.09 13.53 9.81
N ASP A 385 -15.88 13.16 11.07
CA ASP A 385 -16.10 14.02 12.23
C ASP A 385 -14.74 14.26 12.90
N GLN A 386 -14.28 15.50 12.82
CA GLN A 386 -12.98 15.98 13.26
C GLN A 386 -13.06 17.48 13.57
N GLU A 387 -12.24 17.98 14.49
CA GLU A 387 -12.26 19.41 14.84
C GLU A 387 -11.55 20.26 13.76
N ASP A 388 -10.43 19.77 13.22
CA ASP A 388 -9.66 20.42 12.16
C ASP A 388 -9.75 19.58 10.89
N ALA A 389 -9.78 20.20 9.72
CA ALA A 389 -9.94 19.51 8.42
C ALA A 389 -8.64 18.79 7.98
N ILE A 390 -8.30 17.69 8.65
CA ILE A 390 -7.11 16.87 8.39
C ILE A 390 -7.37 15.82 7.32
N LEU A 391 -8.41 15.00 7.52
CA LEU A 391 -8.81 13.97 6.57
C LEU A 391 -9.92 14.52 5.66
N ASN A 392 -9.59 14.72 4.40
CA ASN A 392 -10.51 15.24 3.40
C ASN A 392 -10.94 14.12 2.44
N VAL A 393 -12.23 13.79 2.45
CA VAL A 393 -12.83 12.80 1.56
C VAL A 393 -14.12 13.36 0.96
N PRO A 394 -14.45 13.03 -0.30
CA PRO A 394 -15.73 13.43 -0.88
C PRO A 394 -16.87 12.72 -0.13
N GLN A 395 -17.92 13.46 0.21
CA GLN A 395 -19.07 12.93 0.95
C GLN A 395 -19.83 11.83 0.18
N ILE A 396 -19.93 11.99 -1.14
CA ILE A 396 -20.58 11.01 -2.02
C ILE A 396 -19.66 10.74 -3.21
N THR A 397 -19.44 9.46 -3.46
CA THR A 397 -18.74 8.99 -4.66
C THR A 397 -19.58 7.92 -5.33
N THR A 398 -19.74 8.00 -6.65
CA THR A 398 -20.45 7.00 -7.44
C THR A 398 -19.54 6.43 -8.52
N ARG A 399 -19.73 5.14 -8.80
CA ARG A 399 -19.14 4.47 -9.95
C ARG A 399 -20.25 3.76 -10.69
N ASN A 400 -20.42 4.11 -11.97
CA ASN A 400 -21.42 3.49 -12.83
C ASN A 400 -20.71 2.93 -14.05
N SER A 401 -20.88 1.65 -14.35
CA SER A 401 -20.29 0.97 -15.47
C SER A 401 -21.37 0.32 -16.31
N LEU A 402 -21.53 0.78 -17.53
CA LEU A 402 -22.41 0.17 -18.52
C LEU A 402 -21.58 -0.70 -19.44
N TYR A 403 -21.95 -1.98 -19.59
CA TYR A 403 -21.28 -2.87 -20.49
C TYR A 403 -22.27 -3.79 -21.22
N TYR A 404 -21.84 -4.21 -22.42
CA TYR A 404 -22.52 -5.14 -23.26
C TYR A 404 -21.73 -6.44 -23.34
N THR A 405 -22.43 -7.58 -23.21
CA THR A 405 -21.80 -8.91 -23.30
C THR A 405 -22.57 -9.78 -24.28
N ASP A 406 -21.84 -10.41 -25.21
CA ASP A 406 -22.43 -11.35 -26.15
C ASP A 406 -21.46 -12.44 -26.60
N TYR A 407 -22.04 -13.53 -27.07
CA TYR A 407 -21.34 -14.60 -27.75
C TYR A 407 -21.55 -14.50 -29.26
N PHE A 408 -20.47 -14.55 -30.02
CA PHE A 408 -20.46 -14.54 -31.47
C PHE A 408 -19.94 -15.87 -32.00
N PHE A 409 -20.20 -16.13 -33.30
CA PHE A 409 -19.71 -17.29 -34.02
C PHE A 409 -20.00 -18.63 -33.32
N LYS A 410 -21.28 -18.91 -33.03
CA LYS A 410 -21.73 -20.12 -32.29
C LYS A 410 -21.02 -20.33 -30.95
N LYS A 411 -20.80 -19.26 -30.20
CA LYS A 411 -20.10 -19.20 -28.90
C LYS A 411 -18.58 -19.40 -28.99
N ALA A 412 -17.97 -19.27 -30.17
CA ALA A 412 -16.51 -19.33 -30.30
C ALA A 412 -15.81 -18.05 -29.82
N LEU A 413 -16.52 -16.93 -29.78
CA LEU A 413 -16.02 -15.63 -29.30
C LEU A 413 -16.98 -15.04 -28.28
N TYR A 414 -16.47 -14.68 -27.12
CA TYR A 414 -17.17 -13.89 -26.09
C TYR A 414 -16.60 -12.48 -26.09
N ILE A 415 -17.46 -11.47 -26.13
CA ILE A 415 -17.08 -10.05 -26.10
C ILE A 415 -17.78 -9.40 -24.92
N GLN A 416 -17.04 -8.62 -24.19
CA GLN A 416 -17.51 -7.72 -23.15
C GLN A 416 -16.94 -6.32 -23.40
#